data_135bbc2d693f3a48610ba1d0bb105064
#
_entry.id   135bbc2d693f3a48610ba1d0bb105064
#
_cell.length_a   1.000
_cell.length_b   1.000
_cell.length_c   1.000
_cell.angle_alpha   90.00
_cell.angle_beta   90.00
_cell.angle_gamma   90.00
#
_symmetry.space_group_name_H-M   'P 1'
#
loop_
_entity.id
_entity.type
_entity.pdbx_description
1 polymer ?
#
loop_
_entity_poly.entity_id
_entity_poly.type
_entity_poly.pdbx_seq_one_letter_code
_entity_poly.pdbx_strand_id
1 'polypeptide(L)'
;MGEYLRYAEFVRPDSLRVWRSDKIKERLSWYYSVMRGLRPPKYLIVKSMTLSLRSGELTTLSTEELLKEHARMQSAFNELWGEVRESSNPWKYVRSVVEAPTFLDLKIELANRLASPCRLCEWRCNALRGEGRMGYCRVVGLNAYVDTFFHHMGEEAPLVPSGTIFYVGCNFRCVYCQNWSISQREGLPSEEKTPEELADVQKWLALNGARNINHVGGDPTPNIPAILKSLKYLDVKTPQLWNSNMYLSSEAMELIKDVIDIWLPDLKYGNDSCALKYSIVKNYFEVASRNIKVAHDSGDIIIRHLVLPNHVECCTRNVLKWISENTRRALTNIMDQYRPEYLVVRQPDKWGEIRRRVSVEELKKAFELAREYGFEGPVEDLWYLE
;
A
#
# COMPACT_ATOMS: atom_id res chain seq x y z
N MET A 1 9.17 -22.13 12.89
CA MET A 1 8.99 -20.67 13.14
C MET A 1 10.22 -19.99 12.54
N GLY A 2 10.04 -19.05 11.59
CA GLY A 2 11.16 -18.41 10.89
C GLY A 2 12.09 -17.65 11.86
N GLU A 3 13.36 -17.53 11.51
CA GLU A 3 14.40 -16.87 12.33
C GLU A 3 14.00 -15.43 12.69
N TYR A 4 13.50 -14.67 11.72
CA TYR A 4 13.09 -13.28 11.92
C TYR A 4 11.85 -13.13 12.82
N LEU A 5 10.98 -14.13 12.87
CA LEU A 5 9.85 -14.08 13.81
C LEU A 5 10.33 -14.21 15.27
N ARG A 6 11.31 -15.09 15.54
CA ARG A 6 11.92 -15.18 16.88
C ARG A 6 12.69 -13.91 17.24
N TYR A 7 13.39 -13.31 16.29
CA TYR A 7 14.07 -12.04 16.50
C TYR A 7 13.09 -10.92 16.84
N ALA A 8 11.95 -10.84 16.12
CA ALA A 8 10.89 -9.87 16.42
C ALA A 8 10.31 -10.04 17.83
N GLU A 9 10.14 -11.27 18.31
CA GLU A 9 9.69 -11.54 19.68
C GLU A 9 10.57 -10.89 20.74
N PHE A 10 11.88 -10.83 20.46
CA PHE A 10 12.84 -10.24 21.37
C PHE A 10 12.94 -8.70 21.24
N VAL A 11 13.03 -8.17 20.03
CA VAL A 11 13.28 -6.72 19.80
C VAL A 11 11.98 -5.90 19.73
N ARG A 12 10.84 -6.54 19.44
CA ARG A 12 9.50 -5.92 19.28
C ARG A 12 8.43 -6.77 19.99
N PRO A 13 8.50 -6.92 21.33
CA PRO A 13 7.53 -7.72 22.08
C PRO A 13 6.08 -7.18 21.97
N ASP A 14 5.91 -5.90 21.66
CA ASP A 14 4.64 -5.27 21.30
C ASP A 14 3.97 -5.96 20.11
N SER A 15 4.74 -6.44 19.14
CA SER A 15 4.22 -7.15 17.95
C SER A 15 3.48 -8.45 18.28
N LEU A 16 3.71 -9.03 19.47
CA LEU A 16 2.96 -10.15 19.98
C LEU A 16 1.80 -9.71 20.88
N ARG A 17 2.06 -8.70 21.73
CA ARG A 17 1.07 -8.19 22.69
C ARG A 17 -0.12 -7.56 22.03
N VAL A 18 0.08 -6.84 20.92
CA VAL A 18 -0.99 -6.19 20.16
C VAL A 18 -2.12 -7.15 19.77
N TRP A 19 -1.80 -8.41 19.52
CA TRP A 19 -2.76 -9.44 19.18
C TRP A 19 -3.54 -10.02 20.38
N ARG A 20 -3.32 -9.51 21.60
CA ARG A 20 -4.16 -9.78 22.77
C ARG A 20 -5.41 -8.89 22.77
N SER A 21 -5.38 -7.77 22.07
CA SER A 21 -6.54 -6.89 21.91
C SER A 21 -7.55 -7.48 20.95
N ASP A 22 -8.78 -7.69 21.41
CA ASP A 22 -9.86 -8.19 20.57
C ASP A 22 -10.31 -7.11 19.57
N LYS A 23 -10.26 -5.81 19.94
CA LYS A 23 -10.53 -4.69 19.05
C LYS A 23 -9.56 -4.68 17.84
N ILE A 24 -8.27 -4.92 18.06
CA ILE A 24 -7.29 -5.02 16.98
C ILE A 24 -7.57 -6.22 16.07
N LYS A 25 -7.87 -7.38 16.66
CA LYS A 25 -8.23 -8.58 15.87
C LYS A 25 -9.48 -8.38 15.04
N GLU A 26 -10.49 -7.72 15.58
CA GLU A 26 -11.73 -7.42 14.89
C GLU A 26 -11.48 -6.49 13.68
N ARG A 27 -10.73 -5.40 13.90
CA ARG A 27 -10.44 -4.41 12.86
C ARG A 27 -9.48 -4.91 11.78
N LEU A 28 -8.60 -5.85 12.11
CA LEU A 28 -7.67 -6.51 11.20
C LEU A 28 -8.01 -7.99 11.00
N SER A 29 -9.29 -8.34 11.01
CA SER A 29 -9.75 -9.73 11.06
C SER A 29 -9.39 -10.54 9.83
N TRP A 30 -9.45 -9.94 8.65
CA TRP A 30 -9.01 -10.57 7.40
C TRP A 30 -7.49 -10.82 7.42
N TYR A 31 -6.72 -9.76 7.65
CA TYR A 31 -5.26 -9.82 7.72
C TYR A 31 -4.79 -10.83 8.76
N TYR A 32 -5.36 -10.79 9.98
CA TYR A 32 -5.04 -11.75 11.04
C TYR A 32 -5.28 -13.19 10.60
N SER A 33 -6.41 -13.46 9.96
CA SER A 33 -6.76 -14.80 9.48
C SER A 33 -5.83 -15.29 8.39
N VAL A 34 -5.45 -14.43 7.43
CA VAL A 34 -4.50 -14.78 6.37
C VAL A 34 -3.10 -14.99 6.93
N MET A 35 -2.62 -14.08 7.79
CA MET A 35 -1.33 -14.18 8.47
C MET A 35 -1.19 -15.49 9.26
N ARG A 36 -2.29 -15.96 9.84
CA ARG A 36 -2.35 -17.23 10.59
C ARG A 36 -2.54 -18.45 9.70
N GLY A 37 -2.65 -18.28 8.38
CA GLY A 37 -2.92 -19.36 7.42
C GLY A 37 -4.32 -19.95 7.50
N LEU A 38 -5.24 -19.30 8.24
CA LEU A 38 -6.64 -19.72 8.38
C LEU A 38 -7.46 -19.43 7.12
N ARG A 39 -7.06 -18.42 6.35
CA ARG A 39 -7.65 -18.02 5.07
C ARG A 39 -6.59 -17.81 3.99
N PRO A 40 -6.90 -18.03 2.71
CA PRO A 40 -6.00 -17.71 1.61
C PRO A 40 -5.89 -16.20 1.44
N PRO A 41 -4.72 -15.66 1.06
CA PRO A 41 -4.61 -14.26 0.63
C PRO A 41 -5.42 -14.05 -0.65
N LYS A 42 -5.94 -12.83 -0.82
CA LYS A 42 -6.83 -12.48 -1.95
C LYS A 42 -6.25 -12.81 -3.31
N TYR A 43 -4.94 -12.61 -3.51
CA TYR A 43 -4.31 -12.87 -4.80
C TYR A 43 -4.42 -14.35 -5.23
N LEU A 44 -4.45 -15.31 -4.30
CA LEU A 44 -4.66 -16.71 -4.62
C LEU A 44 -6.11 -16.99 -5.05
N ILE A 45 -7.07 -16.26 -4.50
CA ILE A 45 -8.48 -16.34 -4.93
C ILE A 45 -8.59 -15.80 -6.36
N VAL A 46 -8.08 -14.60 -6.61
CA VAL A 46 -8.08 -13.94 -7.94
C VAL A 46 -7.37 -14.81 -8.99
N LYS A 47 -6.25 -15.41 -8.63
CA LYS A 47 -5.47 -16.35 -9.47
C LYS A 47 -6.24 -17.64 -9.78
N SER A 48 -7.22 -18.01 -8.96
CA SER A 48 -8.04 -19.21 -9.13
C SER A 48 -9.33 -18.98 -9.94
N MET A 49 -9.69 -17.72 -10.21
CA MET A 49 -10.90 -17.35 -10.95
C MET A 49 -10.62 -17.34 -12.45
N THR A 50 -11.21 -18.31 -13.16
CA THR A 50 -11.02 -18.47 -14.61
C THR A 50 -11.92 -17.55 -15.41
N LEU A 51 -11.40 -17.06 -16.53
CA LEU A 51 -12.13 -16.35 -17.57
C LEU A 51 -12.73 -17.34 -18.59
N SER A 52 -13.80 -16.95 -19.26
CA SER A 52 -14.35 -17.68 -20.39
C SER A 52 -13.61 -17.37 -21.70
N LEU A 53 -12.30 -17.16 -21.62
CA LEU A 53 -11.41 -16.78 -22.72
C LEU A 53 -10.36 -17.87 -22.95
N ARG A 54 -9.89 -17.99 -24.19
CA ARG A 54 -8.77 -18.89 -24.51
C ARG A 54 -7.43 -18.21 -24.23
N SER A 55 -6.40 -19.00 -24.06
CA SER A 55 -5.03 -18.50 -23.95
C SER A 55 -4.68 -17.65 -25.19
N GLY A 56 -4.16 -16.43 -24.96
CA GLY A 56 -3.81 -15.46 -26.02
C GLY A 56 -4.93 -14.50 -26.43
N GLU A 57 -6.21 -14.78 -26.12
CA GLU A 57 -7.30 -13.85 -26.48
C GLU A 57 -7.24 -12.52 -25.73
N LEU A 58 -6.73 -12.47 -24.49
CA LEU A 58 -6.61 -11.24 -23.71
C LEU A 58 -5.85 -10.11 -24.44
N THR A 59 -4.81 -10.47 -25.19
CA THR A 59 -3.99 -9.50 -25.92
C THR A 59 -4.65 -8.96 -27.19
N THR A 60 -5.66 -9.67 -27.72
CA THR A 60 -6.39 -9.29 -28.95
C THR A 60 -7.62 -8.43 -28.68
N LEU A 61 -8.17 -8.50 -27.47
CA LEU A 61 -9.33 -7.69 -27.08
C LEU A 61 -8.97 -6.22 -26.95
N SER A 62 -9.92 -5.34 -27.28
CA SER A 62 -9.82 -3.92 -27.03
C SER A 62 -9.78 -3.61 -25.53
N THR A 63 -9.26 -2.45 -25.16
CA THR A 63 -9.25 -2.04 -23.74
C THR A 63 -10.67 -1.90 -23.19
N GLU A 64 -11.64 -1.50 -24.00
CA GLU A 64 -13.03 -1.41 -23.56
C GLU A 64 -13.64 -2.78 -23.25
N GLU A 65 -13.36 -3.79 -24.08
CA GLU A 65 -13.80 -5.17 -23.83
C GLU A 65 -13.16 -5.75 -22.58
N LEU A 66 -11.87 -5.53 -22.37
CA LEU A 66 -11.18 -5.94 -21.15
C LEU A 66 -11.74 -5.26 -19.89
N LEU A 67 -12.11 -3.98 -19.96
CA LEU A 67 -12.73 -3.27 -18.83
C LEU A 67 -14.15 -3.80 -18.52
N LYS A 68 -14.94 -4.17 -19.53
CA LYS A 68 -16.23 -4.82 -19.33
C LYS A 68 -16.07 -6.19 -18.64
N GLU A 69 -15.11 -6.99 -19.12
CA GLU A 69 -14.82 -8.27 -18.51
C GLU A 69 -14.27 -8.11 -17.08
N HIS A 70 -13.42 -7.08 -16.84
CA HIS A 70 -12.94 -6.76 -15.49
C HIS A 70 -14.08 -6.44 -14.53
N ALA A 71 -15.05 -5.62 -14.95
CA ALA A 71 -16.21 -5.28 -14.13
C ALA A 71 -17.06 -6.51 -13.78
N ARG A 72 -17.25 -7.42 -14.75
CA ARG A 72 -17.93 -8.72 -14.55
C ARG A 72 -17.22 -9.58 -13.52
N MET A 73 -15.88 -9.74 -13.69
CA MET A 73 -15.05 -10.53 -12.79
C MET A 73 -14.95 -9.90 -11.39
N GLN A 74 -14.98 -8.58 -11.31
CA GLN A 74 -15.00 -7.84 -10.06
C GLN A 74 -16.25 -8.15 -9.24
N SER A 75 -17.43 -8.19 -9.88
CA SER A 75 -18.69 -8.57 -9.21
C SER A 75 -18.60 -10.02 -8.70
N ALA A 76 -18.14 -10.94 -9.54
CA ALA A 76 -17.98 -12.33 -9.15
C ALA A 76 -16.94 -12.49 -8.02
N PHE A 77 -15.86 -11.69 -8.01
CA PHE A 77 -14.90 -11.70 -6.91
C PHE A 77 -15.52 -11.24 -5.60
N ASN A 78 -16.34 -10.17 -5.61
CA ASN A 78 -16.97 -9.65 -4.41
C ASN A 78 -17.89 -10.70 -3.76
N GLU A 79 -18.68 -11.41 -4.57
CA GLU A 79 -19.54 -12.51 -4.11
C GLU A 79 -18.69 -13.65 -3.51
N LEU A 80 -17.71 -14.12 -4.28
CA LEU A 80 -16.80 -15.20 -3.87
C LEU A 80 -16.02 -14.83 -2.59
N TRP A 81 -15.53 -13.60 -2.47
CA TRP A 81 -14.79 -13.17 -1.28
C TRP A 81 -15.70 -13.12 -0.04
N GLY A 82 -16.97 -12.75 -0.21
CA GLY A 82 -17.99 -12.90 0.84
C GLY A 82 -18.09 -14.34 1.33
N GLU A 83 -18.26 -15.29 0.41
CA GLU A 83 -18.30 -16.72 0.74
C GLU A 83 -17.02 -17.24 1.43
N VAL A 84 -15.84 -16.82 0.94
CA VAL A 84 -14.54 -17.20 1.54
C VAL A 84 -14.43 -16.69 2.98
N ARG A 85 -14.93 -15.48 3.26
CA ARG A 85 -14.91 -14.89 4.61
C ARG A 85 -15.77 -15.67 5.62
N GLU A 86 -16.89 -16.23 5.17
CA GLU A 86 -17.84 -16.96 6.02
C GLU A 86 -17.55 -18.48 6.09
N SER A 87 -16.79 -18.99 5.11
CA SER A 87 -16.54 -20.41 4.98
C SER A 87 -15.74 -21.00 6.14
N SER A 88 -16.15 -22.18 6.61
CA SER A 88 -15.37 -23.04 7.50
C SER A 88 -14.18 -23.74 6.79
N ASN A 89 -14.22 -23.84 5.46
CA ASN A 89 -13.15 -24.38 4.63
C ASN A 89 -12.82 -23.41 3.48
N PRO A 90 -12.16 -22.26 3.78
CA PRO A 90 -11.91 -21.23 2.78
C PRO A 90 -10.90 -21.63 1.71
N TRP A 91 -10.03 -22.60 1.98
CA TRP A 91 -9.02 -23.08 1.05
C TRP A 91 -9.61 -23.89 -0.14
N LYS A 92 -10.85 -24.35 -0.08
CA LYS A 92 -11.54 -25.02 -1.21
C LYS A 92 -11.70 -24.11 -2.45
N TYR A 93 -11.62 -22.79 -2.25
CA TYR A 93 -11.75 -21.80 -3.33
C TYR A 93 -10.42 -21.50 -4.05
N VAL A 94 -9.31 -22.05 -3.56
CA VAL A 94 -7.99 -21.91 -4.19
C VAL A 94 -7.65 -23.14 -5.00
N ARG A 95 -7.35 -22.94 -6.29
CA ARG A 95 -6.96 -24.03 -7.22
C ARG A 95 -5.44 -24.07 -7.36
N SER A 96 -4.86 -25.25 -7.28
CA SER A 96 -3.41 -25.46 -7.43
C SER A 96 -2.93 -25.35 -8.89
N VAL A 97 -3.79 -25.69 -9.84
CA VAL A 97 -3.52 -25.59 -11.28
C VAL A 97 -4.71 -24.97 -11.98
N VAL A 98 -4.46 -24.00 -12.85
CA VAL A 98 -5.47 -23.34 -13.68
C VAL A 98 -4.96 -23.28 -15.13
N GLU A 99 -5.65 -23.95 -16.04
CA GLU A 99 -5.27 -24.07 -17.45
C GLU A 99 -5.77 -22.91 -18.33
N ALA A 100 -6.78 -22.17 -17.88
CA ALA A 100 -7.37 -21.04 -18.59
C ALA A 100 -6.80 -19.70 -18.08
N PRO A 101 -6.92 -18.61 -18.86
CA PRO A 101 -6.64 -17.28 -18.34
C PRO A 101 -7.49 -16.96 -17.09
N THR A 102 -6.89 -16.28 -16.14
CA THR A 102 -7.51 -15.97 -14.86
C THR A 102 -7.85 -14.48 -14.72
N PHE A 103 -8.59 -14.13 -13.69
CA PHE A 103 -8.82 -12.72 -13.34
C PHE A 103 -7.52 -11.97 -13.04
N LEU A 104 -6.49 -12.67 -12.53
CA LEU A 104 -5.16 -12.08 -12.38
C LEU A 104 -4.52 -11.75 -13.74
N ASP A 105 -4.64 -12.65 -14.74
CA ASP A 105 -4.10 -12.40 -16.08
C ASP A 105 -4.76 -11.17 -16.74
N LEU A 106 -6.07 -11.00 -16.55
CA LEU A 106 -6.81 -9.83 -17.01
C LEU A 106 -6.31 -8.53 -16.34
N LYS A 107 -6.09 -8.56 -15.02
CA LYS A 107 -5.52 -7.41 -14.28
C LYS A 107 -4.11 -7.06 -14.74
N ILE A 108 -3.28 -8.06 -15.04
CA ILE A 108 -1.92 -7.88 -15.58
C ILE A 108 -1.99 -7.19 -16.94
N GLU A 109 -2.84 -7.67 -17.86
CA GLU A 109 -2.99 -7.07 -19.19
C GLU A 109 -3.47 -5.61 -19.10
N LEU A 110 -4.47 -5.34 -18.29
CA LEU A 110 -4.95 -3.97 -18.05
C LEU A 110 -3.88 -3.08 -17.42
N ALA A 111 -3.08 -3.59 -16.48
CA ALA A 111 -1.99 -2.85 -15.86
C ALA A 111 -0.89 -2.48 -16.87
N ASN A 112 -0.54 -3.39 -17.78
CA ASN A 112 0.41 -3.13 -18.85
C ASN A 112 -0.08 -2.00 -19.78
N ARG A 113 -1.36 -2.05 -20.19
CA ARG A 113 -1.98 -0.99 -21.01
C ARG A 113 -2.07 0.35 -20.28
N LEU A 114 -2.39 0.31 -18.98
CA LEU A 114 -2.47 1.52 -18.15
C LEU A 114 -1.08 2.16 -17.93
N ALA A 115 0.00 1.38 -18.03
CA ALA A 115 1.37 1.84 -17.87
C ALA A 115 1.99 2.41 -19.15
N SER A 116 1.39 2.18 -20.35
CA SER A 116 1.93 2.69 -21.61
C SER A 116 0.82 2.92 -22.66
N PRO A 117 0.32 4.18 -22.81
CA PRO A 117 0.70 5.43 -22.13
C PRO A 117 0.33 5.46 -20.65
N CYS A 118 1.27 5.96 -19.83
CA CYS A 118 1.17 5.80 -18.37
C CYS A 118 0.10 6.69 -17.73
N ARG A 119 -0.86 6.02 -17.08
CA ARG A 119 -1.96 6.61 -16.28
C ARG A 119 -2.15 5.91 -14.94
N LEU A 120 -1.09 5.29 -14.41
CA LEU A 120 -1.13 4.57 -13.11
C LEU A 120 -1.39 5.48 -11.91
N CYS A 121 -1.05 6.76 -12.00
CA CYS A 121 -1.33 7.75 -10.95
C CYS A 121 -1.97 9.00 -11.54
N GLU A 122 -2.46 9.90 -10.69
CA GLU A 122 -3.19 11.09 -11.13
C GLU A 122 -2.32 12.14 -11.84
N TRP A 123 -1.01 11.95 -11.93
CA TRP A 123 -0.19 12.72 -12.87
C TRP A 123 -0.56 12.45 -14.33
N ARG A 124 -1.04 11.24 -14.66
CA ARG A 124 -1.42 10.83 -16.01
C ARG A 124 -0.41 11.34 -17.05
N CYS A 125 0.88 11.11 -16.78
CA CYS A 125 2.00 11.70 -17.53
C CYS A 125 2.12 11.18 -18.97
N ASN A 126 1.35 10.15 -19.33
CA ASN A 126 1.29 9.51 -20.66
C ASN A 126 2.68 9.06 -21.21
N ALA A 127 3.64 8.81 -20.33
CA ALA A 127 4.92 8.25 -20.74
C ALA A 127 4.72 6.86 -21.37
N LEU A 128 5.32 6.62 -22.52
CA LEU A 128 5.32 5.32 -23.20
C LEU A 128 6.35 4.40 -22.54
N ARG A 129 6.04 3.96 -21.33
CA ARG A 129 6.97 3.21 -20.50
C ARG A 129 7.38 1.88 -21.13
N GLY A 130 6.48 1.21 -21.82
CA GLY A 130 6.77 -0.02 -22.59
C GLY A 130 7.80 0.20 -23.71
N GLU A 131 8.02 1.45 -24.14
CA GLU A 131 9.01 1.86 -25.14
C GLU A 131 10.26 2.52 -24.51
N GLY A 132 10.46 2.33 -23.20
CA GLY A 132 11.61 2.88 -22.48
C GLY A 132 11.52 4.38 -22.14
N ARG A 133 10.35 5.02 -22.25
CA ARG A 133 10.17 6.41 -21.84
C ARG A 133 9.92 6.53 -20.34
N MET A 134 10.68 7.41 -19.70
CA MET A 134 10.60 7.65 -18.26
C MET A 134 9.32 8.41 -17.89
N GLY A 135 8.58 7.94 -16.89
CA GLY A 135 7.47 8.66 -16.29
C GLY A 135 7.89 9.76 -15.31
N TYR A 136 6.92 10.56 -14.84
CA TYR A 136 7.16 11.57 -13.78
C TYR A 136 7.79 10.94 -12.53
N CYS A 137 7.42 9.69 -12.21
CA CYS A 137 7.94 8.92 -11.08
C CYS A 137 9.41 8.47 -11.24
N ARG A 138 10.06 8.73 -12.39
CA ARG A 138 11.43 8.32 -12.75
C ARG A 138 11.58 6.80 -12.96
N VAL A 139 10.49 6.10 -13.22
CA VAL A 139 10.49 4.68 -13.57
C VAL A 139 10.27 4.51 -15.07
N VAL A 140 11.03 3.60 -15.67
CA VAL A 140 10.93 3.17 -17.07
C VAL A 140 10.46 1.71 -17.14
N GLY A 141 10.02 1.26 -18.29
CA GLY A 141 9.67 -0.14 -18.51
C GLY A 141 8.49 -0.63 -17.67
N LEU A 142 8.29 -1.94 -17.65
CA LEU A 142 7.21 -2.62 -16.92
C LEU A 142 7.72 -3.53 -15.81
N ASN A 143 9.04 -3.73 -15.71
CA ASN A 143 9.69 -4.43 -14.61
C ASN A 143 9.77 -3.58 -13.34
N ALA A 144 10.08 -4.19 -12.21
CA ALA A 144 10.27 -3.49 -10.95
C ALA A 144 11.74 -3.05 -10.76
N TYR A 145 11.93 -1.87 -10.22
CA TYR A 145 13.24 -1.40 -9.76
C TYR A 145 13.27 -1.46 -8.24
N VAL A 146 14.10 -2.34 -7.68
CA VAL A 146 14.20 -2.61 -6.24
C VAL A 146 15.54 -2.10 -5.73
N ASP A 147 15.52 -1.25 -4.70
CA ASP A 147 16.71 -0.81 -3.99
C ASP A 147 17.18 -1.86 -3.00
N THR A 148 16.27 -2.31 -2.13
CA THR A 148 16.56 -3.32 -1.12
C THR A 148 15.28 -4.02 -0.65
N PHE A 149 15.45 -5.17 0.02
CA PHE A 149 14.37 -5.89 0.68
C PHE A 149 14.87 -6.58 1.94
N PHE A 150 14.07 -6.53 3.01
CA PHE A 150 14.42 -7.14 4.29
C PHE A 150 13.21 -7.25 5.22
N HIS A 151 13.39 -7.93 6.37
CA HIS A 151 12.40 -8.00 7.43
C HIS A 151 12.46 -6.73 8.28
N HIS A 152 11.55 -5.80 8.01
CA HIS A 152 11.48 -4.50 8.69
C HIS A 152 10.85 -4.64 10.08
N MET A 153 11.54 -4.10 11.11
CA MET A 153 11.06 -4.14 12.51
C MET A 153 10.46 -2.81 12.96
N GLY A 154 10.49 -1.78 12.10
CA GLY A 154 10.02 -0.42 12.43
C GLY A 154 8.59 -0.11 12.00
N GLU A 155 7.83 -1.11 11.52
CA GLU A 155 6.42 -0.93 11.16
C GLU A 155 5.51 -0.98 12.41
N GLU A 156 4.22 -0.73 12.22
CA GLU A 156 3.20 -0.88 13.25
C GLU A 156 3.20 -2.29 13.83
N ALA A 157 2.97 -2.40 15.15
CA ALA A 157 3.07 -3.64 15.89
C ALA A 157 2.38 -4.86 15.24
N PRO A 158 1.16 -4.75 14.66
CA PRO A 158 0.52 -5.88 13.97
C PRO A 158 1.30 -6.41 12.77
N LEU A 159 2.10 -5.56 12.12
CA LEU A 159 2.77 -5.88 10.85
C LEU A 159 4.14 -6.54 11.03
N VAL A 160 4.76 -6.42 12.20
CA VAL A 160 6.15 -6.83 12.47
C VAL A 160 6.26 -8.33 12.74
N PRO A 161 7.23 -9.06 12.11
CA PRO A 161 8.20 -8.60 11.12
C PRO A 161 7.55 -8.42 9.74
N SER A 162 7.76 -7.26 9.11
CA SER A 162 7.21 -6.94 7.80
C SER A 162 8.22 -7.27 6.70
N GLY A 163 7.86 -8.12 5.75
CA GLY A 163 8.69 -8.45 4.59
C GLY A 163 8.65 -7.32 3.58
N THR A 164 9.53 -6.34 3.77
CA THR A 164 9.46 -5.05 3.09
C THR A 164 10.32 -5.03 1.83
N ILE A 165 9.75 -4.56 0.72
CA ILE A 165 10.42 -4.36 -0.58
C ILE A 165 10.42 -2.87 -0.89
N PHE A 166 11.62 -2.27 -0.95
CA PHE A 166 11.79 -0.85 -1.24
C PHE A 166 11.94 -0.63 -2.74
N TYR A 167 10.86 -0.13 -3.38
CA TYR A 167 10.87 0.23 -4.79
C TYR A 167 11.48 1.61 -5.01
N VAL A 168 12.17 1.75 -6.14
CA VAL A 168 12.76 3.01 -6.59
C VAL A 168 11.74 3.87 -7.33
N GLY A 169 11.90 5.19 -7.23
CA GLY A 169 11.01 6.17 -7.84
C GLY A 169 9.78 6.48 -6.99
N CYS A 170 9.19 7.65 -7.24
CA CYS A 170 8.00 8.11 -6.53
C CYS A 170 7.22 9.11 -7.39
N ASN A 171 5.90 9.07 -7.28
CA ASN A 171 5.02 10.06 -7.90
C ASN A 171 4.94 11.37 -7.11
N PHE A 172 5.58 11.47 -5.92
CA PHE A 172 5.71 12.70 -5.12
C PHE A 172 7.11 13.30 -5.18
N ARG A 173 7.21 14.59 -4.78
CA ARG A 173 8.46 15.33 -4.62
C ARG A 173 8.54 15.97 -3.23
N CYS A 174 8.34 15.14 -2.18
CA CYS A 174 8.34 15.63 -0.80
C CYS A 174 9.67 16.28 -0.43
N VAL A 175 9.62 17.54 0.03
CA VAL A 175 10.79 18.31 0.40
C VAL A 175 11.50 17.80 1.65
N TYR A 176 10.78 17.01 2.47
CA TYR A 176 11.27 16.37 3.70
C TYR A 176 11.40 14.84 3.55
N CYS A 177 11.52 14.31 2.33
CA CYS A 177 11.51 12.87 2.08
C CYS A 177 12.67 12.16 2.79
N GLN A 178 12.35 11.22 3.69
CA GLN A 178 13.36 10.42 4.38
C GLN A 178 14.01 9.40 3.43
N ASN A 179 13.26 8.95 2.43
CA ASN A 179 13.73 8.02 1.39
C ASN A 179 14.14 8.74 0.10
N TRP A 180 14.64 9.99 0.21
CA TRP A 180 14.99 10.82 -0.95
C TRP A 180 16.03 10.15 -1.86
N SER A 181 16.94 9.34 -1.29
CA SER A 181 17.99 8.65 -2.05
C SER A 181 17.44 7.67 -3.08
N ILE A 182 16.30 7.05 -2.83
CA ILE A 182 15.65 6.08 -3.74
C ILE A 182 14.44 6.66 -4.48
N SER A 183 13.88 7.77 -4.00
CA SER A 183 12.67 8.36 -4.55
C SER A 183 12.90 9.63 -5.38
N GLN A 184 13.99 10.39 -5.12
CA GLN A 184 14.19 11.75 -5.65
C GLN A 184 15.46 11.91 -6.51
N ARG A 185 16.43 10.99 -6.45
CA ARG A 185 17.65 11.08 -7.27
C ARG A 185 17.39 10.65 -8.72
N GLU A 186 18.15 11.24 -9.64
CA GLU A 186 18.30 10.75 -11.00
C GLU A 186 19.41 9.69 -11.05
N GLY A 187 19.30 8.72 -11.98
CA GLY A 187 20.29 7.65 -12.14
C GLY A 187 20.43 6.78 -10.90
N LEU A 188 19.29 6.38 -10.32
CA LEU A 188 19.26 5.60 -9.08
C LEU A 188 19.95 4.25 -9.26
N PRO A 189 20.90 3.90 -8.37
CA PRO A 189 21.36 2.53 -8.28
C PRO A 189 20.18 1.67 -7.80
N SER A 190 19.80 0.69 -8.59
CA SER A 190 18.73 -0.24 -8.28
C SER A 190 18.89 -1.47 -9.15
N GLU A 191 18.45 -2.59 -8.65
CA GLU A 191 18.33 -3.79 -9.48
C GLU A 191 16.97 -3.81 -10.16
N GLU A 192 16.99 -3.90 -11.49
CA GLU A 192 15.81 -4.25 -12.24
C GLU A 192 15.46 -5.71 -11.92
N LYS A 193 14.24 -5.95 -11.50
CA LYS A 193 13.71 -7.28 -11.21
C LYS A 193 12.62 -7.62 -12.21
N THR A 194 12.78 -8.76 -12.88
CA THR A 194 11.68 -9.37 -13.61
C THR A 194 10.56 -9.77 -12.66
N PRO A 195 9.34 -9.99 -13.14
CA PRO A 195 8.26 -10.48 -12.28
C PRO A 195 8.57 -11.80 -11.57
N GLU A 196 9.32 -12.70 -12.21
CA GLU A 196 9.78 -13.96 -11.64
C GLU A 196 10.74 -13.73 -10.47
N GLU A 197 11.76 -12.90 -10.67
CA GLU A 197 12.73 -12.54 -9.64
C GLU A 197 12.05 -11.78 -8.48
N LEU A 198 11.06 -10.93 -8.78
CA LEU A 198 10.28 -10.25 -7.74
C LEU A 198 9.43 -11.25 -6.93
N ALA A 199 8.91 -12.30 -7.56
CA ALA A 199 8.23 -13.38 -6.86
C ALA A 199 9.20 -14.16 -5.95
N ASP A 200 10.44 -14.40 -6.39
CA ASP A 200 11.44 -15.08 -5.58
C ASP A 200 11.84 -14.25 -4.35
N VAL A 201 11.95 -12.93 -4.48
CA VAL A 201 12.12 -12.01 -3.34
C VAL A 201 10.96 -12.15 -2.34
N GLN A 202 9.72 -12.14 -2.82
CA GLN A 202 8.53 -12.31 -1.97
C GLN A 202 8.50 -13.68 -1.28
N LYS A 203 8.87 -14.75 -2.00
CA LYS A 203 8.97 -16.12 -1.43
C LYS A 203 10.03 -16.16 -0.33
N TRP A 204 11.20 -15.57 -0.58
CA TRP A 204 12.28 -15.54 0.42
C TRP A 204 11.82 -14.83 1.70
N LEU A 205 11.20 -13.66 1.59
CA LEU A 205 10.67 -12.92 2.74
C LEU A 205 9.64 -13.76 3.52
N ALA A 206 8.68 -14.36 2.82
CA ALA A 206 7.63 -15.17 3.41
C ALA A 206 8.18 -16.40 4.15
N LEU A 207 9.08 -17.15 3.52
CA LEU A 207 9.66 -18.39 4.07
C LEU A 207 10.56 -18.10 5.29
N ASN A 208 11.16 -16.90 5.37
CA ASN A 208 11.98 -16.47 6.49
C ASN A 208 11.19 -15.78 7.61
N GLY A 209 9.86 -15.79 7.56
CA GLY A 209 9.00 -15.43 8.71
C GLY A 209 8.37 -14.05 8.65
N ALA A 210 8.30 -13.43 7.47
CA ALA A 210 7.52 -12.21 7.29
C ALA A 210 6.03 -12.47 7.53
N ARG A 211 5.36 -11.57 8.24
CA ARG A 211 3.91 -11.60 8.47
C ARG A 211 3.10 -11.10 7.27
N ASN A 212 3.72 -10.31 6.42
CA ASN A 212 3.15 -9.73 5.20
C ASN A 212 4.26 -9.47 4.18
N ILE A 213 3.88 -9.27 2.92
CA ILE A 213 4.76 -8.72 1.89
C ILE A 213 4.37 -7.24 1.72
N ASN A 214 5.26 -6.36 2.14
CA ASN A 214 5.05 -4.92 2.21
C ASN A 214 5.65 -4.24 0.98
N HIS A 215 4.79 -3.83 0.05
CA HIS A 215 5.17 -3.05 -1.11
C HIS A 215 5.27 -1.57 -0.74
N VAL A 216 6.50 -1.02 -0.71
CA VAL A 216 6.81 0.35 -0.26
C VAL A 216 7.94 0.98 -1.08
N GLY A 217 8.74 1.82 -0.52
CA GLY A 217 9.95 2.41 -1.09
C GLY A 217 9.85 3.91 -1.30
N GLY A 218 10.07 4.38 -2.53
CA GLY A 218 9.63 5.69 -2.95
C GLY A 218 8.11 5.72 -2.95
N ASP A 219 7.52 4.91 -3.85
CA ASP A 219 6.09 4.54 -3.83
C ASP A 219 5.90 3.29 -4.73
N PRO A 220 5.07 2.30 -4.35
CA PRO A 220 4.88 1.09 -5.14
C PRO A 220 4.05 1.31 -6.41
N THR A 221 3.26 2.38 -6.50
CA THR A 221 2.34 2.66 -7.62
C THR A 221 3.00 2.55 -9.01
N PRO A 222 4.21 3.06 -9.25
CA PRO A 222 4.86 2.90 -10.56
C PRO A 222 5.16 1.45 -10.93
N ASN A 223 5.22 0.55 -9.96
CA ASN A 223 5.60 -0.85 -10.13
C ASN A 223 4.40 -1.81 -10.18
N ILE A 224 3.16 -1.32 -10.24
CA ILE A 224 1.93 -2.13 -10.32
C ILE A 224 2.00 -3.23 -11.40
N PRO A 225 2.47 -2.99 -12.64
CA PRO A 225 2.55 -4.04 -13.65
C PRO A 225 3.42 -5.22 -13.22
N ALA A 226 4.62 -4.94 -12.70
CA ALA A 226 5.54 -5.97 -12.22
C ALA A 226 5.01 -6.69 -10.98
N ILE A 227 4.42 -5.94 -10.02
CA ILE A 227 3.84 -6.49 -8.80
C ILE A 227 2.72 -7.47 -9.14
N LEU A 228 1.72 -7.06 -9.95
CA LEU A 228 0.63 -7.93 -10.35
C LEU A 228 1.13 -9.18 -11.11
N LYS A 229 2.08 -8.99 -12.04
CA LYS A 229 2.63 -10.11 -12.80
C LYS A 229 3.45 -11.07 -11.91
N SER A 230 4.14 -10.57 -10.87
CA SER A 230 4.88 -11.42 -9.93
C SER A 230 3.97 -12.36 -9.14
N LEU A 231 2.72 -11.94 -8.83
CA LEU A 231 1.75 -12.77 -8.14
C LEU A 231 1.39 -14.04 -8.93
N LYS A 232 1.59 -14.03 -10.26
CA LYS A 232 1.39 -15.22 -11.11
C LYS A 232 2.35 -16.35 -10.73
N TYR A 233 3.58 -16.00 -10.36
CA TYR A 233 4.66 -16.93 -9.99
C TYR A 233 4.74 -17.20 -8.48
N LEU A 234 3.87 -16.53 -7.71
CA LEU A 234 3.83 -16.62 -6.25
C LEU A 234 2.79 -17.64 -5.79
N ASP A 235 3.14 -18.42 -4.75
CA ASP A 235 2.30 -19.47 -4.17
C ASP A 235 2.30 -19.46 -2.63
N VAL A 236 2.95 -18.45 -2.01
CA VAL A 236 3.03 -18.34 -0.54
C VAL A 236 1.71 -17.86 0.06
N LYS A 237 1.47 -18.25 1.31
CA LYS A 237 0.24 -17.91 2.05
C LYS A 237 0.33 -16.58 2.81
N THR A 238 1.29 -15.74 2.44
CA THR A 238 1.57 -14.48 3.14
C THR A 238 0.73 -13.35 2.57
N PRO A 239 0.06 -12.53 3.42
CA PRO A 239 -0.76 -11.41 2.98
C PRO A 239 0.04 -10.39 2.17
N GLN A 240 -0.59 -9.76 1.17
CA GLN A 240 -0.05 -8.63 0.43
C GLN A 240 -0.43 -7.32 1.12
N LEU A 241 0.56 -6.47 1.40
CA LEU A 241 0.40 -5.16 2.03
C LEU A 241 0.80 -4.04 1.06
N TRP A 242 -0.05 -3.01 0.99
CA TRP A 242 0.19 -1.83 0.15
C TRP A 242 0.47 -0.60 1.01
N ASN A 243 1.72 -0.13 1.00
CA ASN A 243 2.22 1.02 1.77
C ASN A 243 2.53 2.17 0.82
N SER A 244 1.63 3.14 0.72
CA SER A 244 1.64 4.14 -0.35
C SER A 244 1.09 5.50 0.11
N ASN A 245 1.48 6.54 -0.63
CA ASN A 245 0.90 7.88 -0.54
C ASN A 245 -0.52 8.00 -1.14
N MET A 246 -1.06 6.92 -1.69
CA MET A 246 -2.41 6.78 -2.26
C MET A 246 -2.76 7.72 -3.42
N TYR A 247 -1.76 8.23 -4.14
CA TYR A 247 -1.99 9.09 -5.31
C TYR A 247 -2.14 8.29 -6.62
N LEU A 248 -2.75 7.11 -6.51
CA LEU A 248 -3.11 6.27 -7.65
C LEU A 248 -4.27 6.88 -8.45
N SER A 249 -4.34 6.56 -9.73
CA SER A 249 -5.58 6.76 -10.49
C SER A 249 -6.68 5.80 -10.01
N SER A 250 -7.93 6.14 -10.27
CA SER A 250 -9.05 5.26 -9.97
C SER A 250 -8.92 3.91 -10.68
N GLU A 251 -8.46 3.92 -11.93
CA GLU A 251 -8.26 2.72 -12.73
C GLU A 251 -7.18 1.81 -12.10
N ALA A 252 -6.06 2.39 -11.65
CA ALA A 252 -5.02 1.61 -10.97
C ALA A 252 -5.49 1.04 -9.63
N MET A 253 -6.30 1.79 -8.87
CA MET A 253 -6.89 1.32 -7.62
C MET A 253 -7.79 0.11 -7.84
N GLU A 254 -8.63 0.12 -8.88
CA GLU A 254 -9.49 -1.00 -9.26
C GLU A 254 -8.69 -2.27 -9.60
N LEU A 255 -7.49 -2.12 -10.17
CA LEU A 255 -6.66 -3.29 -10.51
C LEU A 255 -6.06 -3.97 -9.28
N ILE A 256 -5.71 -3.22 -8.23
CA ILE A 256 -4.99 -3.77 -7.07
C ILE A 256 -5.87 -4.12 -5.87
N LYS A 257 -7.07 -3.53 -5.74
CA LYS A 257 -7.90 -3.68 -4.53
C LYS A 257 -8.27 -5.13 -4.19
N ASP A 258 -8.32 -6.02 -5.19
CA ASP A 258 -8.70 -7.42 -5.01
C ASP A 258 -7.52 -8.35 -4.73
N VAL A 259 -6.30 -7.84 -4.78
CA VAL A 259 -5.10 -8.64 -4.50
C VAL A 259 -4.39 -8.19 -3.22
N ILE A 260 -4.74 -7.02 -2.69
CA ILE A 260 -4.18 -6.49 -1.45
C ILE A 260 -5.06 -6.89 -0.26
N ASP A 261 -4.43 -7.47 0.77
CA ASP A 261 -5.10 -7.96 1.98
C ASP A 261 -5.17 -6.89 3.06
N ILE A 262 -4.13 -6.07 3.17
CA ILE A 262 -4.03 -4.99 4.16
C ILE A 262 -3.41 -3.74 3.53
N TRP A 263 -3.97 -2.58 3.89
CA TRP A 263 -3.57 -1.28 3.41
C TRP A 263 -2.87 -0.46 4.49
N LEU A 264 -1.80 0.24 4.11
CA LEU A 264 -1.02 1.11 4.97
C LEU A 264 -0.83 2.48 4.30
N PRO A 265 -1.94 3.22 4.08
CA PRO A 265 -1.89 4.51 3.42
C PRO A 265 -1.33 5.61 4.32
N ASP A 266 -0.56 6.52 3.71
CA ASP A 266 -0.22 7.80 4.32
C ASP A 266 -1.26 8.86 3.93
N LEU A 267 -2.07 9.35 4.87
CA LEU A 267 -2.85 10.57 4.69
C LEU A 267 -2.06 11.77 5.25
N LYS A 268 -1.17 12.30 4.40
CA LYS A 268 -0.12 13.25 4.80
C LYS A 268 -0.62 14.66 5.11
N TYR A 269 -1.59 15.14 4.33
CA TYR A 269 -2.07 16.53 4.39
C TYR A 269 -3.58 16.58 4.44
N GLY A 270 -4.12 17.53 5.21
CA GLY A 270 -5.54 17.80 5.31
C GLY A 270 -6.05 18.88 4.32
N ASN A 271 -5.18 19.35 3.42
CA ASN A 271 -5.52 20.31 2.37
C ASN A 271 -4.51 20.28 1.22
N ASP A 272 -4.93 20.79 0.06
CA ASP A 272 -4.12 20.78 -1.16
C ASP A 272 -3.02 21.82 -1.20
N SER A 273 -3.14 22.92 -0.45
CA SER A 273 -2.09 23.95 -0.41
C SER A 273 -0.83 23.42 0.28
N CYS A 274 -0.96 22.68 1.37
CA CYS A 274 0.15 22.01 2.02
C CYS A 274 0.73 20.90 1.14
N ALA A 275 -0.12 20.10 0.48
CA ALA A 275 0.33 19.06 -0.43
C ALA A 275 1.12 19.62 -1.62
N LEU A 276 0.64 20.70 -2.22
CA LEU A 276 1.36 21.39 -3.31
C LEU A 276 2.68 21.98 -2.82
N LYS A 277 2.70 22.61 -1.65
CA LYS A 277 3.88 23.23 -1.08
C LYS A 277 4.97 22.22 -0.73
N TYR A 278 4.63 21.15 -0.03
CA TYR A 278 5.61 20.22 0.55
C TYR A 278 5.85 18.94 -0.26
N SER A 279 4.95 18.57 -1.16
CA SER A 279 5.08 17.35 -1.98
C SER A 279 4.91 17.58 -3.48
N ILE A 280 4.60 18.84 -3.88
CA ILE A 280 4.43 19.28 -5.28
C ILE A 280 3.35 18.43 -5.98
N VAL A 281 2.24 18.17 -5.29
CA VAL A 281 1.08 17.45 -5.83
C VAL A 281 -0.18 18.28 -5.76
N LYS A 282 -1.03 18.14 -6.77
CA LYS A 282 -2.33 18.84 -6.89
C LYS A 282 -3.47 17.88 -6.52
N ASN A 283 -4.59 18.44 -6.05
CA ASN A 283 -5.80 17.66 -5.73
C ASN A 283 -5.53 16.45 -4.84
N TYR A 284 -4.53 16.56 -3.96
CA TYR A 284 -4.04 15.44 -3.15
C TYR A 284 -5.10 14.89 -2.21
N PHE A 285 -5.78 15.81 -1.48
CA PHE A 285 -6.71 15.40 -0.44
C PHE A 285 -7.91 14.63 -1.04
N GLU A 286 -8.44 15.10 -2.15
CA GLU A 286 -9.51 14.42 -2.88
C GLU A 286 -9.07 13.05 -3.38
N VAL A 287 -7.92 12.97 -4.04
CA VAL A 287 -7.41 11.72 -4.61
C VAL A 287 -7.06 10.70 -3.52
N ALA A 288 -6.29 11.11 -2.51
CA ALA A 288 -5.87 10.21 -1.44
C ALA A 288 -7.07 9.72 -0.61
N SER A 289 -7.99 10.62 -0.25
CA SER A 289 -9.18 10.26 0.53
C SER A 289 -10.12 9.32 -0.23
N ARG A 290 -10.34 9.55 -1.54
CA ARG A 290 -11.08 8.63 -2.41
C ARG A 290 -10.46 7.23 -2.38
N ASN A 291 -9.15 7.13 -2.61
CA ASN A 291 -8.47 5.84 -2.67
C ASN A 291 -8.40 5.15 -1.29
N ILE A 292 -8.23 5.91 -0.21
CA ILE A 292 -8.29 5.37 1.16
C ILE A 292 -9.69 4.83 1.48
N LYS A 293 -10.75 5.48 1.00
CA LYS A 293 -12.11 4.97 1.15
C LYS A 293 -12.29 3.63 0.42
N VAL A 294 -11.82 3.52 -0.82
CA VAL A 294 -11.82 2.24 -1.57
C VAL A 294 -11.00 1.17 -0.84
N ALA A 295 -9.83 1.52 -0.32
CA ALA A 295 -8.98 0.62 0.47
C ALA A 295 -9.69 0.11 1.72
N HIS A 296 -10.35 1.01 2.48
CA HIS A 296 -11.14 0.68 3.68
C HIS A 296 -12.30 -0.27 3.38
N ASP A 297 -12.96 -0.10 2.23
CA ASP A 297 -14.10 -0.92 1.85
C ASP A 297 -13.67 -2.28 1.27
N SER A 298 -12.44 -2.37 0.76
CA SER A 298 -11.90 -3.57 0.12
C SER A 298 -10.98 -4.43 1.01
N GLY A 299 -10.54 -3.97 2.17
CA GLY A 299 -9.61 -4.74 3.02
C GLY A 299 -9.41 -4.15 4.40
N ASP A 300 -8.52 -4.75 5.17
CA ASP A 300 -8.10 -4.20 6.45
C ASP A 300 -7.14 -3.02 6.23
N ILE A 301 -7.14 -2.05 7.15
CA ILE A 301 -6.43 -0.80 6.91
C ILE A 301 -5.87 -0.19 8.20
N ILE A 302 -4.63 0.30 8.11
CA ILE A 302 -4.00 1.15 9.13
C ILE A 302 -3.62 2.46 8.45
N ILE A 303 -4.30 3.57 8.77
CA ILE A 303 -4.02 4.88 8.18
C ILE A 303 -2.92 5.58 8.97
N ARG A 304 -1.88 6.05 8.28
CA ARG A 304 -0.80 6.83 8.85
C ARG A 304 -1.02 8.32 8.64
N HIS A 305 -0.83 9.10 9.70
CA HIS A 305 -0.75 10.55 9.62
C HIS A 305 0.50 11.06 10.33
N LEU A 306 1.44 11.62 9.57
CA LEU A 306 2.64 12.23 10.10
C LEU A 306 2.34 13.68 10.52
N VAL A 307 2.39 13.96 11.81
CA VAL A 307 2.21 15.32 12.33
C VAL A 307 3.40 16.18 11.91
N LEU A 308 3.15 17.31 11.27
CA LEU A 308 4.17 18.27 10.85
C LEU A 308 4.17 19.48 11.77
N PRO A 309 5.37 20.05 12.08
CA PRO A 309 5.46 21.29 12.87
C PRO A 309 4.63 22.40 12.21
N ASN A 310 3.90 23.18 13.02
CA ASN A 310 3.02 24.26 12.59
C ASN A 310 1.79 23.88 11.75
N HIS A 311 1.53 22.56 11.55
CA HIS A 311 0.45 22.10 10.67
C HIS A 311 -0.65 21.29 11.38
N VAL A 312 -0.71 21.32 12.71
CA VAL A 312 -1.73 20.58 13.47
C VAL A 312 -3.14 21.05 13.10
N GLU A 313 -3.38 22.37 13.10
CA GLU A 313 -4.72 22.92 12.80
C GLU A 313 -5.12 22.77 11.34
N CYS A 314 -4.21 23.06 10.40
CA CYS A 314 -4.55 23.04 8.97
C CYS A 314 -4.48 21.66 8.32
N CYS A 315 -3.75 20.69 8.89
CA CYS A 315 -3.61 19.34 8.35
C CYS A 315 -4.14 18.28 9.31
N THR A 316 -3.57 18.14 10.52
CA THR A 316 -3.95 17.04 11.43
C THR A 316 -5.45 17.09 11.78
N ARG A 317 -6.02 18.24 12.10
CA ARG A 317 -7.46 18.41 12.36
C ARG A 317 -8.32 17.88 11.21
N ASN A 318 -8.02 18.31 9.99
CA ASN A 318 -8.80 17.91 8.81
C ASN A 318 -8.67 16.41 8.48
N VAL A 319 -7.46 15.86 8.64
CA VAL A 319 -7.19 14.43 8.46
C VAL A 319 -7.98 13.59 9.45
N LEU A 320 -7.87 13.89 10.76
CA LEU A 320 -8.56 13.14 11.81
C LEU A 320 -10.08 13.24 11.67
N LYS A 321 -10.59 14.44 11.38
CA LYS A 321 -12.02 14.65 11.08
C LYS A 321 -12.46 13.75 9.93
N TRP A 322 -11.76 13.78 8.81
CA TRP A 322 -12.12 12.97 7.64
C TRP A 322 -12.09 11.47 7.94
N ILE A 323 -11.07 10.98 8.66
CA ILE A 323 -10.96 9.56 9.06
C ILE A 323 -12.17 9.17 9.91
N SER A 324 -12.54 9.99 10.90
CA SER A 324 -13.67 9.70 11.80
C SER A 324 -15.01 9.62 11.09
N GLU A 325 -15.20 10.42 10.06
CA GLU A 325 -16.43 10.48 9.29
C GLU A 325 -16.54 9.36 8.22
N ASN A 326 -15.40 8.90 7.67
CA ASN A 326 -15.38 8.09 6.45
C ASN A 326 -14.83 6.67 6.61
N THR A 327 -13.98 6.41 7.62
CA THR A 327 -13.24 5.14 7.73
C THR A 327 -13.25 4.58 9.16
N ARG A 328 -14.44 4.42 9.76
CA ARG A 328 -14.60 4.06 11.19
C ARG A 328 -13.92 2.74 11.59
N ARG A 329 -13.76 1.78 10.68
CA ARG A 329 -13.06 0.51 10.98
C ARG A 329 -11.53 0.62 10.93
N ALA A 330 -10.99 1.71 10.36
CA ALA A 330 -9.56 1.88 10.25
C ALA A 330 -8.89 1.99 11.63
N LEU A 331 -7.72 1.37 11.76
CA LEU A 331 -6.76 1.76 12.78
C LEU A 331 -6.00 2.99 12.27
N THR A 332 -5.62 3.87 13.18
CA THR A 332 -4.92 5.12 12.81
C THR A 332 -3.62 5.24 13.60
N ASN A 333 -2.51 5.47 12.92
CA ASN A 333 -1.23 5.79 13.53
C ASN A 333 -0.99 7.30 13.40
N ILE A 334 -1.03 8.04 14.52
CA ILE A 334 -0.70 9.46 14.61
C ILE A 334 0.78 9.56 14.96
N MET A 335 1.62 9.82 13.92
CA MET A 335 3.07 9.67 14.00
C MET A 335 3.74 10.96 14.41
N ASP A 336 4.58 10.91 15.44
CA ASP A 336 5.38 12.03 15.97
C ASP A 336 6.81 12.08 15.42
N GLN A 337 7.18 11.10 14.61
CA GLN A 337 8.58 10.83 14.20
C GLN A 337 9.09 11.74 13.07
N TYR A 338 8.38 12.85 12.77
CA TYR A 338 8.87 13.84 11.81
C TYR A 338 10.24 14.36 12.21
N ARG A 339 11.14 14.41 11.23
CA ARG A 339 12.42 15.09 11.32
C ARG A 339 12.72 15.86 10.04
N PRO A 340 13.39 17.04 10.12
CA PRO A 340 13.92 17.68 8.92
C PRO A 340 14.86 16.76 8.17
N GLU A 341 14.65 16.63 6.85
CA GLU A 341 15.45 15.80 5.96
C GLU A 341 15.47 16.42 4.55
N TYR A 342 16.35 15.96 3.69
CA TYR A 342 16.46 16.28 2.27
C TYR A 342 16.51 17.81 1.99
N LEU A 343 15.51 18.39 1.28
CA LEU A 343 15.52 19.81 0.92
C LEU A 343 15.29 20.73 2.13
N VAL A 344 14.61 20.27 3.16
CA VAL A 344 14.40 21.04 4.40
C VAL A 344 15.74 21.32 5.09
N VAL A 345 16.67 20.39 5.04
CA VAL A 345 18.03 20.56 5.57
C VAL A 345 18.91 21.37 4.62
N ARG A 346 18.79 21.11 3.30
CA ARG A 346 19.64 21.70 2.27
C ARG A 346 19.27 23.15 1.93
N GLN A 347 18.02 23.55 2.15
CA GLN A 347 17.48 24.87 1.85
C GLN A 347 16.76 25.46 3.07
N PRO A 348 17.49 25.72 4.17
CA PRO A 348 16.90 26.06 5.47
C PRO A 348 16.07 27.34 5.45
N ASP A 349 16.46 28.33 4.65
CA ASP A 349 15.75 29.61 4.57
C ASP A 349 14.38 29.47 3.89
N LYS A 350 14.25 28.50 2.96
CA LYS A 350 13.00 28.24 2.25
C LYS A 350 12.00 27.44 3.06
N TRP A 351 12.47 26.54 3.94
CA TRP A 351 11.67 25.56 4.67
C TRP A 351 11.71 25.75 6.18
N GLY A 352 12.02 26.97 6.66
CA GLY A 352 12.23 27.28 8.08
C GLY A 352 11.08 26.85 9.00
N GLU A 353 9.84 26.91 8.52
CA GLU A 353 8.64 26.56 9.29
C GLU A 353 8.56 25.06 9.67
N ILE A 354 9.16 24.16 8.87
CA ILE A 354 9.22 22.73 9.16
C ILE A 354 10.66 22.25 9.44
N ARG A 355 11.59 23.15 9.76
CA ARG A 355 13.01 22.83 10.01
C ARG A 355 13.28 22.31 11.44
N ARG A 356 12.27 22.00 12.21
CA ARG A 356 12.36 21.47 13.57
C ARG A 356 11.53 20.19 13.71
N ARG A 357 11.75 19.45 14.77
CA ARG A 357 10.81 18.40 15.16
C ARG A 357 9.49 19.01 15.64
N VAL A 358 8.45 18.19 15.67
CA VAL A 358 7.17 18.54 16.29
C VAL A 358 7.40 18.82 17.79
N SER A 359 6.77 19.85 18.34
CA SER A 359 6.87 20.14 19.76
C SER A 359 5.92 19.28 20.60
N VAL A 360 6.17 19.22 21.90
CA VAL A 360 5.31 18.48 22.84
C VAL A 360 3.89 19.09 22.86
N GLU A 361 3.76 20.41 22.73
CA GLU A 361 2.47 21.10 22.69
C GLU A 361 1.69 20.76 21.41
N GLU A 362 2.38 20.68 20.27
CA GLU A 362 1.79 20.29 19.00
C GLU A 362 1.30 18.83 19.04
N LEU A 363 2.07 17.92 19.65
CA LEU A 363 1.67 16.54 19.84
C LEU A 363 0.48 16.40 20.79
N LYS A 364 0.51 17.10 21.92
CA LYS A 364 -0.63 17.15 22.84
C LYS A 364 -1.89 17.60 22.12
N LYS A 365 -1.78 18.66 21.32
CA LYS A 365 -2.91 19.17 20.52
C LYS A 365 -3.40 18.16 19.50
N ALA A 366 -2.51 17.44 18.82
CA ALA A 366 -2.89 16.38 17.88
C ALA A 366 -3.67 15.25 18.59
N PHE A 367 -3.24 14.83 19.78
CA PHE A 367 -3.93 13.79 20.56
C PHE A 367 -5.23 14.28 21.20
N GLU A 368 -5.35 15.55 21.57
CA GLU A 368 -6.60 16.17 21.99
C GLU A 368 -7.63 16.15 20.86
N LEU A 369 -7.21 16.52 19.64
CA LEU A 369 -8.04 16.44 18.44
C LEU A 369 -8.49 15.01 18.14
N ALA A 370 -7.60 14.02 18.30
CA ALA A 370 -7.97 12.62 18.15
C ALA A 370 -9.13 12.25 19.09
N ARG A 371 -9.03 12.60 20.37
CA ARG A 371 -10.11 12.35 21.35
C ARG A 371 -11.39 13.13 21.03
N GLU A 372 -11.26 14.40 20.60
CA GLU A 372 -12.39 15.24 20.17
C GLU A 372 -13.20 14.56 19.04
N TYR A 373 -12.52 13.86 18.11
CA TYR A 373 -13.16 13.11 17.03
C TYR A 373 -13.50 11.66 17.40
N GLY A 374 -13.42 11.28 18.67
CA GLY A 374 -13.86 9.98 19.16
C GLY A 374 -12.84 8.86 18.97
N PHE A 375 -11.56 9.18 18.73
CA PHE A 375 -10.53 8.15 18.73
C PHE A 375 -10.15 7.75 20.15
N GLU A 376 -10.15 6.44 20.39
CA GLU A 376 -9.60 5.83 21.58
C GLU A 376 -8.21 5.27 21.27
N GLY A 377 -7.36 5.25 22.23
CA GLY A 377 -6.02 4.70 22.09
C GLY A 377 -5.03 5.33 23.06
N PRO A 378 -3.75 5.01 22.93
CA PRO A 378 -3.19 4.04 21.97
C PRO A 378 -3.20 2.60 22.49
N VAL A 379 -3.45 1.63 21.60
CA VAL A 379 -3.11 0.22 21.81
C VAL A 379 -1.91 -0.07 20.93
N GLU A 380 -0.72 -0.20 21.52
CA GLU A 380 0.53 -0.37 20.78
C GLU A 380 0.67 0.70 19.67
N ASP A 381 0.50 1.99 20.08
CA ASP A 381 0.60 3.20 19.25
C ASP A 381 -0.50 3.37 18.16
N LEU A 382 -1.55 2.56 18.18
CA LEU A 382 -2.66 2.69 17.26
C LEU A 382 -3.91 3.30 17.93
N TRP A 383 -4.56 4.21 17.23
CA TRP A 383 -5.82 4.83 17.60
C TRP A 383 -6.97 4.23 16.82
N TYR A 384 -8.15 4.13 17.43
CA TYR A 384 -9.34 3.57 16.80
C TYR A 384 -10.61 4.30 17.26
N LEU A 385 -11.65 4.22 16.45
CA LEU A 385 -12.98 4.75 16.76
C LEU A 385 -13.84 3.66 17.41
N GLU A 386 -14.64 3.99 18.40
CA GLU A 386 -15.66 3.08 18.95
C GLU A 386 -16.83 2.84 17.99
#